data_86eeb873f038e1ad5817b2e0751e3496
#
_entry.id   86eeb873f038e1ad5817b2e0751e3496
#
_cell.length_a   1.000
_cell.length_b   1.000
_cell.length_c   1.000
_cell.angle_alpha   90.00
_cell.angle_beta   90.00
_cell.angle_gamma   90.00
#
_symmetry.space_group_name_H-M   'P 1'
#
loop_
_entity.id
_entity.type
_entity.pdbx_description
1 polymer ?
#
loop_
_entity_poly.entity_id
_entity_poly.type
_entity_poly.pdbx_seq_one_letter_code
_entity_poly.pdbx_strand_id
1 'polypeptide(L)'
;MKRTLLTLFCTLLALAASADEGMWLPSLISQRIDDMRAKGFRLTAEDIYSINKASMKDAVVLFNGGCTGELISSEGLLLTNHHCGYDAIQAHSSVEHDYLTNGLWAMSPREELPNKALNVRPPNRPDQVTDPLAPGQPTAATNRRP
;
A
#
# COMPACT_ATOMS: atom_id res chain seq x y z
N MET A 1 12.14 -49.69 12.13
CA MET A 1 10.73 -49.46 12.52
C MET A 1 10.47 -48.07 13.09
N LYS A 2 11.13 -47.60 14.16
CA LYS A 2 10.85 -46.24 14.75
C LYS A 2 11.15 -45.08 13.75
N ARG A 3 12.25 -45.19 12.99
CA ARG A 3 12.60 -44.15 11.98
C ARG A 3 11.62 -44.09 10.82
N THR A 4 11.18 -45.25 10.33
CA THR A 4 10.18 -45.33 9.26
C THR A 4 8.79 -44.83 9.69
N LEU A 5 8.42 -45.07 10.96
CA LEU A 5 7.19 -44.54 11.55
C LEU A 5 7.24 -43.00 11.66
N LEU A 6 8.38 -42.46 12.08
CA LEU A 6 8.60 -41.02 12.21
C LEU A 6 8.57 -40.32 10.85
N THR A 7 9.23 -40.89 9.85
CA THR A 7 9.18 -40.33 8.47
C THR A 7 7.76 -40.37 7.91
N LEU A 8 7.02 -41.44 8.10
CA LEU A 8 5.64 -41.55 7.65
C LEU A 8 4.73 -40.53 8.37
N PHE A 9 4.95 -40.32 9.66
CA PHE A 9 4.21 -39.30 10.42
C PHE A 9 4.53 -37.87 9.96
N CYS A 10 5.82 -37.55 9.70
CA CYS A 10 6.21 -36.24 9.17
C CYS A 10 5.68 -35.99 7.77
N THR A 11 5.67 -37.01 6.90
CA THR A 11 5.07 -36.87 5.56
C THR A 11 3.55 -36.68 5.60
N LEU A 12 2.85 -37.37 6.49
CA LEU A 12 1.41 -37.18 6.70
C LEU A 12 1.09 -35.75 7.22
N LEU A 13 1.90 -35.21 8.14
CA LEU A 13 1.75 -33.84 8.62
C LEU A 13 2.04 -32.80 7.50
N ALA A 14 3.03 -33.05 6.68
CA ALA A 14 3.35 -32.14 5.55
C ALA A 14 2.25 -32.10 4.47
N LEU A 15 1.56 -33.23 4.26
CA LEU A 15 0.43 -33.31 3.33
C LEU A 15 -0.83 -32.61 3.86
N ALA A 16 -0.95 -32.42 5.17
CA ALA A 16 -2.07 -31.70 5.78
C ALA A 16 -1.83 -30.17 5.86
N ALA A 17 -0.63 -29.69 5.54
CA ALA A 17 -0.33 -28.26 5.50
C ALA A 17 -0.91 -27.64 4.24
N SER A 18 -2.06 -26.99 4.37
CA SER A 18 -2.63 -26.15 3.32
C SER A 18 -2.19 -24.72 3.56
N ALA A 19 -1.48 -24.14 2.60
CA ALA A 19 -1.20 -22.72 2.59
C ALA A 19 -2.33 -21.98 1.87
N ASP A 20 -2.70 -20.83 2.42
CA ASP A 20 -3.67 -19.97 1.76
C ASP A 20 -3.01 -19.30 0.54
N GLU A 21 -3.74 -19.26 -0.55
CA GLU A 21 -3.34 -18.42 -1.68
C GLU A 21 -3.42 -16.94 -1.28
N GLY A 22 -2.59 -16.12 -1.87
CA GLY A 22 -2.52 -14.69 -1.60
C GLY A 22 -2.41 -13.87 -2.88
N MET A 23 -2.23 -12.56 -2.71
CA MET A 23 -2.05 -11.59 -3.80
C MET A 23 -3.25 -11.52 -4.75
N TRP A 24 -4.43 -11.52 -4.20
CA TRP A 24 -5.66 -11.33 -4.95
C TRP A 24 -5.76 -9.89 -5.47
N LEU A 25 -6.25 -9.73 -6.70
CA LEU A 25 -6.56 -8.40 -7.24
C LEU A 25 -7.70 -7.78 -6.44
N PRO A 26 -7.54 -6.59 -5.84
CA PRO A 26 -8.59 -5.95 -5.05
C PRO A 26 -9.89 -5.74 -5.81
N SER A 27 -9.84 -5.47 -7.12
CA SER A 27 -11.01 -5.33 -7.99
C SER A 27 -11.82 -6.63 -8.16
N LEU A 28 -11.22 -7.79 -7.91
CA LEU A 28 -11.84 -9.10 -8.00
C LEU A 28 -12.10 -9.74 -6.62
N ILE A 29 -11.88 -8.99 -5.55
CA ILE A 29 -11.94 -9.54 -4.18
C ILE A 29 -13.32 -10.10 -3.81
N SER A 30 -14.38 -9.63 -4.46
CA SER A 30 -15.73 -10.16 -4.27
C SER A 30 -15.84 -11.65 -4.54
N GLN A 31 -15.01 -12.21 -5.41
CA GLN A 31 -14.96 -13.63 -5.73
C GLN A 31 -14.31 -14.48 -4.63
N ARG A 32 -13.62 -13.83 -3.69
CA ARG A 32 -12.87 -14.48 -2.60
C ARG A 32 -13.35 -14.12 -1.21
N ILE A 33 -14.35 -13.26 -1.12
CA ILE A 33 -14.80 -12.72 0.17
C ILE A 33 -15.37 -13.82 1.08
N ASP A 34 -15.97 -14.87 0.54
CA ASP A 34 -16.52 -15.95 1.34
C ASP A 34 -15.41 -16.85 1.92
N ASP A 35 -14.34 -17.12 1.15
CA ASP A 35 -13.15 -17.80 1.65
C ASP A 35 -12.48 -17.00 2.76
N MET A 36 -12.38 -15.69 2.60
CA MET A 36 -11.82 -14.78 3.60
C MET A 36 -12.68 -14.75 4.86
N ARG A 37 -14.01 -14.72 4.73
CA ARG A 37 -14.95 -14.76 5.83
C ARG A 37 -14.87 -16.07 6.63
N ALA A 38 -14.72 -17.19 5.94
CA ALA A 38 -14.54 -18.49 6.58
C ALA A 38 -13.29 -18.52 7.49
N LYS A 39 -12.30 -17.66 7.20
CA LYS A 39 -11.06 -17.48 7.99
C LYS A 39 -11.15 -16.33 9.02
N GLY A 40 -12.32 -15.75 9.21
CA GLY A 40 -12.56 -14.74 10.23
C GLY A 40 -12.49 -13.30 9.73
N PHE A 41 -12.37 -13.05 8.42
CA PHE A 41 -12.44 -11.70 7.86
C PHE A 41 -13.87 -11.12 8.03
N ARG A 42 -13.96 -9.86 8.48
CA ARG A 42 -15.24 -9.24 8.87
C ARG A 42 -15.68 -8.09 7.97
N LEU A 43 -14.80 -7.62 7.09
CA LEU A 43 -15.14 -6.55 6.14
C LEU A 43 -15.89 -7.11 4.94
N THR A 44 -16.52 -6.23 4.18
CA THR A 44 -17.14 -6.57 2.89
C THR A 44 -16.17 -6.37 1.73
N ALA A 45 -16.48 -6.92 0.57
CA ALA A 45 -15.71 -6.67 -0.63
C ALA A 45 -15.69 -5.18 -1.00
N GLU A 46 -16.79 -4.47 -0.75
CA GLU A 46 -16.89 -3.03 -1.01
C GLU A 46 -16.08 -2.17 -0.03
N ASP A 47 -15.82 -2.65 1.19
CA ASP A 47 -14.93 -1.95 2.12
C ASP A 47 -13.47 -2.00 1.65
N ILE A 48 -13.10 -3.05 0.91
CA ILE A 48 -11.78 -3.20 0.31
C ILE A 48 -11.69 -2.42 -1.01
N TYR A 49 -12.64 -2.63 -1.90
CA TYR A 49 -12.66 -2.04 -3.23
C TYR A 49 -14.08 -1.65 -3.63
N SER A 50 -14.34 -0.36 -3.76
CA SER A 50 -15.59 0.18 -4.28
C SER A 50 -15.30 1.27 -5.32
N ILE A 51 -16.08 1.28 -6.41
CA ILE A 51 -16.04 2.35 -7.42
C ILE A 51 -16.92 3.52 -6.97
N ASN A 52 -18.00 3.22 -6.25
CA ASN A 52 -19.05 4.19 -5.95
C ASN A 52 -18.90 4.90 -4.59
N LYS A 53 -18.08 4.36 -3.70
CA LYS A 53 -17.87 4.93 -2.36
C LYS A 53 -16.41 4.80 -1.92
N ALA A 54 -16.01 5.56 -0.91
CA ALA A 54 -14.70 5.43 -0.30
C ALA A 54 -14.47 4.00 0.23
N SER A 55 -13.30 3.46 0.02
CA SER A 55 -12.90 2.12 0.41
C SER A 55 -11.39 2.05 0.66
N MET A 56 -10.89 0.92 1.16
CA MET A 56 -9.46 0.73 1.44
C MET A 56 -8.55 1.08 0.27
N LYS A 57 -8.99 0.85 -0.98
CA LYS A 57 -8.21 1.22 -2.18
C LYS A 57 -7.83 2.70 -2.23
N ASP A 58 -8.64 3.58 -1.62
CA ASP A 58 -8.42 5.02 -1.68
C ASP A 58 -7.36 5.49 -0.66
N ALA A 59 -7.03 4.64 0.31
CA ALA A 59 -5.93 4.88 1.24
C ALA A 59 -4.56 4.55 0.63
N VAL A 60 -4.51 3.71 -0.40
CA VAL A 60 -3.27 3.35 -1.09
C VAL A 60 -2.94 4.45 -2.10
N VAL A 61 -1.71 4.93 -2.06
CA VAL A 61 -1.27 6.09 -2.87
C VAL A 61 0.06 5.81 -3.57
N LEU A 62 0.29 6.52 -4.67
CA LEU A 62 1.59 6.58 -5.31
C LEU A 62 2.44 7.64 -4.61
N PHE A 63 3.51 7.20 -3.98
CA PHE A 63 4.45 8.05 -3.27
C PHE A 63 5.65 8.37 -4.17
N ASN A 64 5.93 9.65 -4.34
CA ASN A 64 7.08 10.19 -5.09
C ASN A 64 7.27 9.58 -6.49
N GLY A 65 6.18 9.20 -7.15
CA GLY A 65 6.18 8.71 -8.54
C GLY A 65 6.67 7.28 -8.77
N GLY A 66 7.14 6.57 -7.74
CA GLY A 66 7.71 5.23 -7.92
C GLY A 66 7.41 4.24 -6.78
N CYS A 67 6.99 4.72 -5.62
CA CYS A 67 6.70 3.91 -4.46
C CYS A 67 5.21 3.85 -4.14
N THR A 68 4.81 2.86 -3.37
CA THR A 68 3.49 2.80 -2.75
C THR A 68 3.56 3.37 -1.34
N GLY A 69 2.51 4.06 -0.92
CA GLY A 69 2.30 4.48 0.45
C GLY A 69 0.84 4.27 0.86
N GLU A 70 0.57 4.28 2.15
CA GLU A 70 -0.75 4.14 2.73
C GLU A 70 -1.07 5.31 3.65
N LEU A 71 -2.20 5.98 3.41
CA LEU A 71 -2.75 6.97 4.31
C LEU A 71 -3.47 6.27 5.46
N ILE A 72 -3.02 6.50 6.69
CA ILE A 72 -3.53 5.82 7.89
C ILE A 72 -4.21 6.75 8.90
N SER A 73 -4.30 8.04 8.60
CA SER A 73 -5.04 8.99 9.41
C SER A 73 -5.80 10.01 8.58
N SER A 74 -6.79 10.65 9.18
CA SER A 74 -7.53 11.76 8.57
C SER A 74 -6.68 13.03 8.40
N GLU A 75 -5.57 13.13 9.10
CA GLU A 75 -4.63 14.27 9.05
C GLU A 75 -3.51 14.07 8.04
N GLY A 76 -3.52 12.93 7.31
CA GLY A 76 -2.57 12.66 6.24
C GLY A 76 -1.30 11.93 6.68
N LEU A 77 -1.30 11.27 7.86
CA LEU A 77 -0.19 10.39 8.22
C LEU A 77 -0.05 9.28 7.19
N LEU A 78 1.13 9.17 6.60
CA LEU A 78 1.43 8.24 5.52
C LEU A 78 2.52 7.27 5.94
N LEU A 79 2.31 5.99 5.67
CA LEU A 79 3.34 4.95 5.77
C LEU A 79 3.88 4.63 4.39
N THR A 80 5.18 4.39 4.32
CA THR A 80 5.86 3.88 3.12
C THR A 80 7.14 3.15 3.52
N ASN A 81 7.87 2.61 2.55
CA ASN A 81 9.14 1.95 2.81
C ASN A 81 10.26 2.99 3.06
N HIS A 82 11.19 2.64 3.92
CA HIS A 82 12.36 3.49 4.24
C HIS A 82 13.10 3.97 2.99
N HIS A 83 13.39 3.07 2.05
CA HIS A 83 14.11 3.42 0.83
C HIS A 83 13.37 4.43 -0.07
N CYS A 84 12.06 4.53 0.05
CA CYS A 84 11.26 5.51 -0.70
C CYS A 84 11.41 6.93 -0.17
N GLY A 85 11.71 7.08 1.12
CA GLY A 85 11.97 8.35 1.78
C GLY A 85 13.46 8.66 2.00
N TYR A 86 14.35 7.77 1.53
CA TYR A 86 15.79 7.85 1.87
C TYR A 86 16.41 9.20 1.55
N ASP A 87 16.19 9.72 0.34
CA ASP A 87 16.77 11.01 -0.09
C ASP A 87 16.30 12.18 0.78
N ALA A 88 15.02 12.14 1.21
CA ALA A 88 14.46 13.15 2.10
C ALA A 88 15.10 13.06 3.51
N ILE A 89 15.25 11.84 4.04
CA ILE A 89 15.92 11.61 5.32
C ILE A 89 17.37 12.08 5.25
N GLN A 90 18.08 11.74 4.16
CA GLN A 90 19.46 12.15 3.94
C GLN A 90 19.59 13.68 3.85
N ALA A 91 18.68 14.35 3.15
CA ALA A 91 18.70 15.80 2.99
C ALA A 91 18.53 16.56 4.30
N HIS A 92 17.89 15.95 5.30
CA HIS A 92 17.73 16.51 6.64
C HIS A 92 18.81 16.06 7.63
N SER A 93 19.58 15.04 7.29
CA SER A 93 20.62 14.50 8.16
C SER A 93 21.90 15.35 8.13
N SER A 94 22.54 15.50 9.28
CA SER A 94 23.86 16.14 9.46
C SER A 94 24.68 15.32 10.44
N VAL A 95 25.93 15.76 10.69
CA VAL A 95 26.79 15.12 11.70
C VAL A 95 26.18 15.26 13.10
N GLU A 96 25.51 16.39 13.39
CA GLU A 96 24.87 16.69 14.67
C GLU A 96 23.49 15.98 14.78
N HIS A 97 22.84 15.73 13.65
CA HIS A 97 21.50 15.14 13.56
C HIS A 97 21.49 14.02 12.54
N ASP A 98 22.02 12.86 12.90
CA ASP A 98 22.08 11.68 12.04
C ASP A 98 20.71 10.95 12.03
N TYR A 99 19.77 11.45 11.25
CA TYR A 99 18.46 10.85 11.11
C TYR A 99 18.46 9.53 10.31
N LEU A 100 19.50 9.28 9.50
CA LEU A 100 19.65 8.00 8.81
C LEU A 100 19.92 6.86 9.78
N THR A 101 20.73 7.09 10.80
CA THR A 101 21.06 6.08 11.81
C THR A 101 20.06 6.07 12.96
N ASN A 102 19.67 7.23 13.46
CA ASN A 102 18.89 7.37 14.70
C ASN A 102 17.37 7.50 14.44
N GLY A 103 16.98 7.79 13.22
CA GLY A 103 15.60 8.14 12.89
C GLY A 103 15.22 9.55 13.37
N LEU A 104 14.01 9.95 13.01
CA LEU A 104 13.33 11.14 13.53
C LEU A 104 11.93 10.71 13.99
N TRP A 105 11.54 11.12 15.18
CA TRP A 105 10.21 10.89 15.69
C TRP A 105 9.56 12.22 16.05
N ALA A 106 8.72 12.74 15.16
CA ALA A 106 7.92 13.94 15.40
C ALA A 106 6.66 13.57 16.18
N MET A 107 6.48 14.13 17.37
CA MET A 107 5.29 13.90 18.22
C MET A 107 4.15 14.85 17.90
N SER A 108 4.39 15.83 17.05
CA SER A 108 3.40 16.80 16.60
C SER A 108 3.73 17.31 15.17
N PRO A 109 2.74 17.84 14.43
CA PRO A 109 3.00 18.41 13.09
C PRO A 109 4.00 19.56 13.07
N ARG A 110 4.23 20.21 14.22
CA ARG A 110 5.22 21.30 14.33
C ARG A 110 6.67 20.81 14.37
N GLU A 111 6.86 19.55 14.71
CA GLU A 111 8.18 18.91 14.79
C GLU A 111 8.55 18.21 13.48
N GLU A 112 7.60 18.12 12.56
CA GLU A 112 7.84 17.51 11.25
C GLU A 112 8.77 18.39 10.41
N LEU A 113 9.70 17.74 9.70
CA LEU A 113 10.64 18.41 8.82
C LEU A 113 10.01 18.61 7.43
N PRO A 114 10.02 19.84 6.89
CA PRO A 114 9.35 20.14 5.63
C PRO A 114 10.06 19.50 4.43
N ASN A 115 9.32 18.79 3.59
CA ASN A 115 9.82 18.15 2.38
C ASN A 115 9.22 18.80 1.14
N LYS A 116 10.01 19.58 0.41
CA LYS A 116 9.54 20.32 -0.78
C LYS A 116 9.44 19.45 -2.05
N ALA A 117 10.18 18.35 -2.10
CA ALA A 117 10.32 17.52 -3.29
C ALA A 117 9.38 16.29 -3.30
N LEU A 118 8.86 15.87 -2.15
CA LEU A 118 7.97 14.73 -2.05
C LEU A 118 6.56 15.07 -2.55
N ASN A 119 5.96 14.15 -3.26
CA ASN A 119 4.58 14.25 -3.69
C ASN A 119 3.83 12.94 -3.48
N VAL A 120 2.53 13.06 -3.24
CA VAL A 120 1.62 11.94 -3.07
C VAL A 120 0.48 12.10 -4.07
N ARG A 121 0.14 11.03 -4.77
CA ARG A 121 -0.97 11.00 -5.72
C ARG A 121 -1.85 9.79 -5.44
N PRO A 122 -3.17 9.91 -5.58
CA PRO A 122 -4.02 8.74 -5.62
C PRO A 122 -3.57 7.85 -6.80
N PRO A 123 -3.64 6.52 -6.67
CA PRO A 123 -3.35 5.63 -7.79
C PRO A 123 -4.31 5.95 -8.94
N ASN A 124 -3.80 5.87 -10.16
CA ASN A 124 -4.66 5.97 -11.33
C ASN A 124 -5.70 4.84 -11.24
N ARG A 125 -6.95 5.20 -11.08
CA ARG A 125 -8.02 4.20 -11.07
C ARG A 125 -8.10 3.59 -12.48
N PRO A 126 -8.29 2.26 -12.60
CA PRO A 126 -8.52 1.64 -13.91
C PRO A 126 -9.72 2.24 -14.66
N ASP A 127 -10.71 2.76 -13.90
CA ASP A 127 -11.87 3.49 -14.39
C ASP A 127 -11.58 4.94 -14.82
N GLN A 128 -10.38 5.46 -14.51
CA GLN A 128 -9.87 6.76 -14.92
C GLN A 128 -8.78 6.65 -16.01
N VAL A 129 -8.52 5.47 -16.54
CA VAL A 129 -7.80 5.32 -17.80
C VAL A 129 -8.75 5.84 -18.89
N THR A 130 -8.72 7.15 -19.07
CA THR A 130 -9.37 7.81 -20.19
C THR A 130 -8.77 7.24 -21.45
N ASP A 131 -9.59 6.60 -22.24
CA ASP A 131 -9.23 6.22 -23.62
C ASP A 131 -8.76 7.51 -24.32
N PRO A 132 -7.48 7.64 -24.70
CA PRO A 132 -6.98 8.83 -25.35
C PRO A 132 -7.64 9.07 -26.73
N LEU A 133 -8.45 8.11 -27.18
CA LEU A 133 -9.21 8.15 -28.42
C LEU A 133 -10.71 8.42 -28.20
N ALA A 134 -11.17 8.56 -26.94
CA ALA A 134 -12.57 8.87 -26.67
C ALA A 134 -12.91 10.32 -27.12
N PRO A 135 -13.86 10.51 -28.04
CA PRO A 135 -14.22 11.84 -28.51
C PRO A 135 -14.85 12.67 -27.38
N GLY A 136 -14.29 13.83 -27.07
CA GLY A 136 -14.87 14.79 -26.13
C GLY A 136 -14.21 14.93 -24.76
N GLN A 137 -13.08 14.32 -24.51
CA GLN A 137 -12.34 14.59 -23.26
C GLN A 137 -11.46 15.83 -23.39
N PRO A 138 -11.50 16.74 -22.41
CA PRO A 138 -10.56 17.86 -22.39
C PRO A 138 -9.16 17.30 -22.23
N THR A 139 -8.29 17.60 -23.19
CA THR A 139 -6.85 17.38 -23.07
C THR A 139 -6.37 17.98 -21.75
N ALA A 140 -5.63 17.20 -20.97
CA ALA A 140 -5.07 17.65 -19.70
C ALA A 140 -4.35 18.98 -19.93
N ALA A 141 -4.97 20.04 -19.43
CA ALA A 141 -4.38 21.37 -19.45
C ALA A 141 -3.10 21.30 -18.64
N THR A 142 -1.98 21.46 -19.32
CA THR A 142 -0.67 21.70 -18.70
C THR A 142 -0.81 22.91 -17.79
N ASN A 143 -0.97 22.68 -16.50
CA ASN A 143 -1.00 23.74 -15.50
C ASN A 143 0.44 24.25 -15.31
N ARG A 144 0.91 25.03 -16.29
CA ARG A 144 2.05 25.93 -16.09
C ARG A 144 1.50 27.12 -15.33
N ARG A 145 1.73 27.16 -14.04
CA ARG A 145 1.63 28.42 -13.29
C ARG A 145 2.92 29.20 -13.49
N PRO A 146 2.81 30.52 -13.67
CA PRO A 146 3.94 31.43 -13.81
C PRO A 146 4.79 31.50 -12.56
#